data_4bd486a3368f5614f2a3e44efbfcacff
#
_entry.id   4bd486a3368f5614f2a3e44efbfcacff
#
_cell.length_a   1.000
_cell.length_b   1.000
_cell.length_c   1.000
_cell.angle_alpha   90.00
_cell.angle_beta   90.00
_cell.angle_gamma   90.00
#
_symmetry.space_group_name_H-M   'P 1'
#
loop_
_entity.id
_entity.type
_entity.pdbx_description
1 polymer ?
#
loop_
_entity_poly.entity_id
_entity_poly.type
_entity_poly.pdbx_seq_one_letter_code
_entity_poly.pdbx_strand_id
1 'polypeptide(L)'
;MIYRIFVEKKDNLQAKKIKDDLSAQLSIHADDVREIIRYDVEGLSEEELKAAVVNVFSEPPVDNVYFEEVSFDKEYKVFAIAFLDGQYDQRADSAAQCVQLLTKKARPLIKCARVIAVRGVSDEELARVKKHL
;
A
#
# COMPACT_ATOMS: atom_id res chain seq x y z
N MET A 1 18.85 -8.27 -2.05
CA MET A 1 17.62 -8.44 -2.82
C MET A 1 16.48 -7.68 -2.15
N ILE A 2 15.69 -6.98 -2.93
CA ILE A 2 14.54 -6.23 -2.43
C ILE A 2 13.28 -7.01 -2.77
N TYR A 3 12.47 -7.30 -1.75
CA TYR A 3 11.17 -7.93 -1.92
C TYR A 3 10.08 -6.86 -1.89
N ARG A 4 9.08 -7.02 -2.72
CA ARG A 4 7.93 -6.13 -2.77
C ARG A 4 6.67 -6.87 -2.36
N ILE A 5 5.99 -6.34 -1.35
CA ILE A 5 4.78 -6.94 -0.77
C ILE A 5 3.65 -5.93 -0.84
N PHE A 6 2.49 -6.38 -1.30
CA PHE A 6 1.27 -5.57 -1.35
C PHE A 6 0.24 -6.16 -0.38
N VAL A 7 -0.33 -5.30 0.45
CA VAL A 7 -1.33 -5.70 1.44
C VAL A 7 -2.60 -4.87 1.24
N GLU A 8 -3.70 -5.54 1.02
CA GLU A 8 -5.02 -4.90 0.82
C GLU A 8 -6.02 -5.47 1.80
N LYS A 9 -6.71 -4.60 2.55
CA LYS A 9 -7.80 -5.01 3.43
C LYS A 9 -8.94 -5.62 2.62
N LYS A 10 -9.47 -6.76 3.04
CA LYS A 10 -10.63 -7.40 2.41
C LYS A 10 -11.86 -6.49 2.48
N ASP A 11 -12.08 -5.84 3.64
CA ASP A 11 -13.04 -4.76 3.79
C ASP A 11 -12.28 -3.44 3.75
N ASN A 12 -12.16 -2.86 2.57
CA ASN A 12 -11.31 -1.70 2.31
C ASN A 12 -12.03 -0.40 2.68
N LEU A 13 -12.20 -0.15 3.98
CA LEU A 13 -12.86 1.06 4.51
C LEU A 13 -12.13 2.33 4.09
N GLN A 14 -10.81 2.31 4.03
CA GLN A 14 -10.03 3.46 3.62
C GLN A 14 -10.31 3.83 2.16
N ALA A 15 -10.43 2.84 1.29
CA ALA A 15 -10.81 3.06 -0.10
C ALA A 15 -12.22 3.66 -0.22
N LYS A 16 -13.16 3.21 0.59
CA LYS A 16 -14.51 3.79 0.65
C LYS A 16 -14.49 5.24 1.08
N LYS A 17 -13.67 5.58 2.08
CA LYS A 17 -13.48 6.97 2.53
C LYS A 17 -12.91 7.84 1.43
N ILE A 18 -11.94 7.35 0.67
CA ILE A 18 -11.37 8.06 -0.47
C ILE A 18 -12.45 8.31 -1.52
N LYS A 19 -13.22 7.29 -1.87
CA LYS A 19 -14.30 7.40 -2.85
C LYS A 19 -15.34 8.45 -2.43
N ASP A 20 -15.77 8.42 -1.18
CA ASP A 20 -16.72 9.38 -0.64
C ASP A 20 -16.16 10.80 -0.61
N ASP A 21 -14.89 10.95 -0.23
CA ASP A 21 -14.20 12.22 -0.20
C ASP A 21 -14.08 12.84 -1.60
N LEU A 22 -13.75 12.06 -2.61
CA LEU A 22 -13.69 12.52 -4.00
C LEU A 22 -15.05 13.03 -4.47
N SER A 23 -16.13 12.35 -4.12
CA SER A 23 -17.48 12.78 -4.45
C SER A 23 -17.84 14.08 -3.74
N ALA A 24 -17.57 14.16 -2.43
CA ALA A 24 -17.94 15.32 -1.60
C ALA A 24 -17.09 16.57 -1.92
N GLN A 25 -15.79 16.42 -2.12
CA GLN A 25 -14.85 17.54 -2.24
C GLN A 25 -14.57 17.95 -3.67
N LEU A 26 -14.52 17.00 -4.61
CA LEU A 26 -14.16 17.24 -6.01
C LEU A 26 -15.31 17.03 -6.99
N SER A 27 -16.45 16.54 -6.51
CA SER A 27 -17.58 16.11 -7.37
C SER A 27 -17.16 15.06 -8.41
N ILE A 28 -16.20 14.21 -8.07
CA ILE A 28 -15.73 13.11 -8.90
C ILE A 28 -16.40 11.82 -8.39
N HIS A 29 -17.19 11.18 -9.26
CA HIS A 29 -17.94 9.97 -8.93
C HIS A 29 -17.24 8.76 -9.55
N ALA A 30 -16.23 8.23 -8.85
CA ALA A 30 -15.53 7.03 -9.27
C ALA A 30 -16.43 5.80 -9.11
N ASP A 31 -16.33 4.84 -10.03
CA ASP A 31 -17.07 3.57 -9.93
C ASP A 31 -16.51 2.70 -8.82
N ASP A 32 -15.19 2.70 -8.65
CA ASP A 32 -14.53 1.94 -7.60
C ASP A 32 -13.18 2.58 -7.25
N VAL A 33 -12.76 2.40 -6.01
CA VAL A 33 -11.45 2.81 -5.51
C VAL A 33 -10.86 1.67 -4.69
N ARG A 34 -9.57 1.38 -4.93
CA ARG A 34 -8.81 0.43 -4.11
C ARG A 34 -7.59 1.14 -3.53
N GLU A 35 -7.30 0.88 -2.28
CA GLU A 35 -6.05 1.32 -1.64
C GLU A 35 -5.28 0.08 -1.17
N ILE A 36 -4.04 -0.01 -1.60
CA ILE A 36 -3.15 -1.12 -1.28
C ILE A 36 -1.87 -0.53 -0.70
N ILE A 37 -1.39 -1.09 0.40
CA ILE A 37 -0.10 -0.68 0.97
C ILE A 37 1.00 -1.54 0.35
N ARG A 38 2.00 -0.88 -0.20
CA ARG A 38 3.18 -1.53 -0.76
C ARG A 38 4.34 -1.41 0.23
N TYR A 39 4.97 -2.53 0.54
CA TYR A 39 6.20 -2.57 1.32
C TYR A 39 7.34 -3.03 0.43
N ASP A 40 8.41 -2.24 0.36
CA ASP A 40 9.67 -2.63 -0.25
C ASP A 40 10.63 -3.00 0.88
N VAL A 41 11.07 -4.27 0.92
CA VAL A 41 11.80 -4.84 2.05
C VAL A 41 13.15 -5.37 1.60
N GLU A 42 14.22 -4.91 2.25
CA GLU A 42 15.59 -5.35 1.99
C GLU A 42 16.25 -5.80 3.30
N GLY A 43 17.04 -6.86 3.23
CA GLY A 43 17.79 -7.35 4.38
C GLY A 43 17.18 -8.57 5.07
N LEU A 44 16.22 -9.24 4.44
CA LEU A 44 15.62 -10.47 4.96
C LEU A 44 15.88 -11.63 4.02
N SER A 45 16.02 -12.84 4.61
CA SER A 45 15.95 -14.08 3.83
C SER A 45 14.49 -14.34 3.41
N GLU A 46 14.30 -15.26 2.48
CA GLU A 46 12.96 -15.66 2.05
C GLU A 46 12.13 -16.22 3.19
N GLU A 47 12.73 -17.01 4.07
CA GLU A 47 12.04 -17.58 5.25
C GLU A 47 11.66 -16.49 6.24
N GLU A 48 12.56 -15.56 6.51
CA GLU A 48 12.28 -14.41 7.39
C GLU A 48 11.17 -13.54 6.80
N LEU A 49 11.16 -13.34 5.49
CA LEU A 49 10.11 -12.61 4.81
C LEU A 49 8.75 -13.27 4.98
N LYS A 50 8.66 -14.58 4.79
CA LYS A 50 7.40 -15.32 4.98
C LYS A 50 6.86 -15.18 6.39
N ALA A 51 7.73 -15.28 7.39
CA ALA A 51 7.34 -15.08 8.79
C ALA A 51 6.89 -13.64 9.04
N ALA A 52 7.59 -12.66 8.48
CA ALA A 52 7.25 -11.25 8.62
C ALA A 52 5.91 -10.91 7.95
N VAL A 53 5.59 -11.52 6.82
CA VAL A 53 4.31 -11.27 6.13
C VAL A 53 3.12 -11.57 7.03
N VAL A 54 3.12 -12.71 7.71
CA VAL A 54 1.98 -13.13 8.54
C VAL A 54 1.98 -12.49 9.94
N ASN A 55 3.12 -12.01 10.43
CA ASN A 55 3.24 -11.49 11.79
C ASN A 55 3.37 -9.96 11.87
N VAL A 56 3.84 -9.32 10.82
CA VAL A 56 4.15 -7.89 10.80
C VAL A 56 3.35 -7.13 9.75
N PHE A 57 3.43 -7.56 8.49
CA PHE A 57 2.88 -6.80 7.36
C PHE A 57 1.39 -7.00 7.17
N SER A 58 0.82 -8.12 7.60
CA SER A 58 -0.58 -8.42 7.35
C SER A 58 -1.25 -9.10 8.53
N GLU A 59 -2.58 -9.05 8.51
CA GLU A 59 -3.45 -9.86 9.38
C GLU A 59 -4.18 -10.83 8.45
N PRO A 60 -3.72 -12.09 8.33
CA PRO A 60 -4.23 -13.01 7.30
C PRO A 60 -5.76 -13.14 7.20
N PRO A 61 -6.54 -13.16 8.31
CA PRO A 61 -8.00 -13.25 8.21
C PRO A 61 -8.67 -12.06 7.53
N VAL A 62 -8.07 -10.86 7.59
CA VAL A 62 -8.68 -9.61 7.14
C VAL A 62 -7.93 -8.96 5.98
N ASP A 63 -6.77 -9.48 5.61
CA ASP A 63 -5.93 -8.93 4.55
C ASP A 63 -5.72 -9.91 3.39
N ASN A 64 -5.67 -9.37 2.18
CA ASN A 64 -5.13 -10.06 1.01
C ASN A 64 -3.68 -9.62 0.82
N VAL A 65 -2.80 -10.56 0.54
CA VAL A 65 -1.37 -10.28 0.31
C VAL A 65 -0.99 -10.71 -1.10
N TYR A 66 -0.25 -9.84 -1.79
CA TYR A 66 0.27 -10.10 -3.13
C TYR A 66 1.79 -9.93 -3.10
N PHE A 67 2.50 -10.82 -3.78
CA PHE A 67 3.96 -10.79 -3.83
C PHE A 67 4.43 -10.25 -5.18
N GLU A 68 5.35 -9.29 -5.16
CA GLU A 68 6.03 -8.66 -6.30
C GLU A 68 5.13 -7.79 -7.18
N GLU A 69 3.91 -8.19 -7.49
CA GLU A 69 2.99 -7.38 -8.30
C GLU A 69 1.53 -7.63 -7.95
N VAL A 70 0.69 -6.66 -8.27
CA VAL A 70 -0.78 -6.75 -8.18
C VAL A 70 -1.34 -6.50 -9.56
N SER A 71 -2.22 -7.38 -10.02
CA SER A 71 -2.91 -7.20 -11.28
C SER A 71 -4.17 -6.37 -11.09
N PHE A 72 -4.35 -5.38 -11.96
CA PHE A 72 -5.56 -4.57 -12.02
C PHE A 72 -6.21 -4.72 -13.39
N ASP A 73 -7.54 -4.66 -13.43
CA ASP A 73 -8.27 -4.57 -14.69
C ASP A 73 -7.86 -3.31 -15.45
N LYS A 74 -7.96 -3.34 -16.78
CA LYS A 74 -7.57 -2.22 -17.65
C LYS A 74 -8.34 -0.93 -17.35
N GLU A 75 -9.52 -1.06 -16.76
CA GLU A 75 -10.37 0.07 -16.41
C GLU A 75 -9.85 0.88 -15.23
N TYR A 76 -8.97 0.32 -14.41
CA TYR A 76 -8.36 1.02 -13.28
C TYR A 76 -7.19 1.88 -13.74
N LYS A 77 -7.16 3.10 -13.21
CA LYS A 77 -6.00 3.99 -13.30
C LYS A 77 -5.28 3.93 -11.98
N VAL A 78 -4.00 3.62 -12.01
CA VAL A 78 -3.21 3.29 -10.82
C VAL A 78 -2.07 4.28 -10.62
N PHE A 79 -1.89 4.75 -9.39
CA PHE A 79 -0.73 5.58 -9.01
C PHE A 79 -0.30 5.24 -7.59
N ALA A 80 0.91 5.64 -7.24
CA ALA A 80 1.46 5.40 -5.91
C ALA A 80 1.86 6.72 -5.25
N ILE A 81 1.66 6.79 -3.94
CA ILE A 81 2.07 7.92 -3.10
C ILE A 81 3.08 7.40 -2.09
N ALA A 82 4.29 7.95 -2.11
CA ALA A 82 5.36 7.56 -1.20
C ALA A 82 6.01 8.80 -0.58
N PHE A 83 6.65 8.60 0.56
CA PHE A 83 7.46 9.66 1.15
C PHE A 83 8.71 9.89 0.31
N LEU A 84 9.13 11.15 0.24
CA LEU A 84 10.41 11.51 -0.37
C LEU A 84 11.56 11.01 0.50
N ASP A 85 12.72 10.83 -0.11
CA ASP A 85 13.93 10.48 0.63
C ASP A 85 14.21 11.56 1.69
N GLY A 86 14.53 11.12 2.89
CA GLY A 86 14.74 12.01 4.02
C GLY A 86 13.49 12.38 4.82
N GLN A 87 12.29 12.07 4.31
CA GLN A 87 11.06 12.22 5.09
C GLN A 87 10.85 10.99 5.99
N TYR A 88 10.24 11.23 7.16
CA TYR A 88 9.96 10.15 8.10
C TYR A 88 8.73 9.34 7.65
N ASP A 89 8.93 8.04 7.48
CA ASP A 89 7.88 7.08 7.14
C ASP A 89 7.57 6.23 8.39
N GLN A 90 6.54 6.62 9.12
CA GLN A 90 6.17 5.97 10.39
C GLN A 90 5.79 4.51 10.19
N ARG A 91 5.05 4.18 9.13
CA ARG A 91 4.64 2.79 8.86
C ARG A 91 5.84 1.91 8.58
N ALA A 92 6.77 2.38 7.76
CA ALA A 92 8.00 1.65 7.45
C ALA A 92 8.88 1.48 8.69
N ASP A 93 8.99 2.52 9.52
CA ASP A 93 9.77 2.48 10.76
C ASP A 93 9.19 1.47 11.74
N SER A 94 7.88 1.51 11.96
CA SER A 94 7.20 0.57 12.86
C SER A 94 7.32 -0.87 12.36
N ALA A 95 7.19 -1.10 11.06
CA ALA A 95 7.36 -2.43 10.47
C ALA A 95 8.78 -2.94 10.65
N ALA A 96 9.78 -2.09 10.42
CA ALA A 96 11.19 -2.47 10.61
C ALA A 96 11.50 -2.84 12.06
N GLN A 97 10.96 -2.11 13.03
CA GLN A 97 11.09 -2.46 14.45
C GLN A 97 10.46 -3.81 14.76
N CYS A 98 9.25 -4.05 14.27
CA CYS A 98 8.57 -5.33 14.51
C CYS A 98 9.31 -6.50 13.87
N VAL A 99 9.85 -6.34 12.68
CA VAL A 99 10.67 -7.35 12.03
C VAL A 99 11.94 -7.63 12.84
N GLN A 100 12.60 -6.57 13.32
CA GLN A 100 13.79 -6.72 14.16
C GLN A 100 13.50 -7.52 15.44
N LEU A 101 12.36 -7.26 16.09
CA LEU A 101 11.94 -8.02 17.27
C LEU A 101 11.63 -9.47 16.94
N LEU A 102 11.03 -9.73 15.78
CA LEU A 102 10.68 -11.07 15.32
C LEU A 102 11.92 -11.91 14.98
N THR A 103 12.85 -11.34 14.21
CA THR A 103 14.03 -12.07 13.73
C THR A 103 15.20 -12.06 14.70
N LYS A 104 15.23 -11.08 15.62
CA LYS A 104 16.34 -10.83 16.56
C LYS A 104 17.67 -10.58 15.85
N LYS A 105 17.61 -10.01 14.65
CA LYS A 105 18.77 -9.67 13.82
C LYS A 105 18.82 -8.17 13.57
N ALA A 106 19.70 -7.75 12.67
CA ALA A 106 19.82 -6.36 12.28
C ALA A 106 18.51 -5.83 11.68
N ARG A 107 18.26 -4.54 11.87
CA ARG A 107 17.08 -3.87 11.36
C ARG A 107 17.06 -3.92 9.83
N PRO A 108 15.97 -4.41 9.22
CA PRO A 108 15.84 -4.39 7.76
C PRO A 108 15.58 -2.98 7.25
N LEU A 109 15.84 -2.75 5.96
CA LEU A 109 15.47 -1.52 5.29
C LEU A 109 14.07 -1.70 4.68
N ILE A 110 13.11 -0.89 5.13
CA ILE A 110 11.73 -0.96 4.67
C ILE A 110 11.28 0.42 4.20
N LYS A 111 10.65 0.47 3.03
CA LYS A 111 9.97 1.65 2.50
C LYS A 111 8.52 1.28 2.21
N CYS A 112 7.60 2.23 2.44
CA CYS A 112 6.19 2.05 2.20
C CYS A 112 5.68 3.02 1.14
N ALA A 113 4.66 2.59 0.41
CA ALA A 113 3.89 3.45 -0.48
C ALA A 113 2.42 3.07 -0.41
N ARG A 114 1.53 4.04 -0.66
CA ARG A 114 0.11 3.80 -0.86
C ARG A 114 -0.13 3.68 -2.35
N VAL A 115 -0.68 2.56 -2.79
CA VAL A 115 -1.07 2.34 -4.18
C VAL A 115 -2.57 2.57 -4.29
N ILE A 116 -2.95 3.53 -5.10
CA ILE A 116 -4.36 3.91 -5.28
C ILE A 116 -4.77 3.52 -6.70
N ALA A 117 -5.83 2.73 -6.81
CA ALA A 117 -6.43 2.35 -8.08
C ALA A 117 -7.85 2.91 -8.16
N VAL A 118 -8.16 3.64 -9.22
CA VAL A 118 -9.44 4.32 -9.40
C VAL A 118 -10.03 3.92 -10.75
N ARG A 119 -11.30 3.52 -10.74
CA ARG A 119 -12.05 3.17 -11.94
C ARG A 119 -13.17 4.16 -12.18
N GLY A 120 -13.44 4.46 -13.47
CA GLY A 120 -14.56 5.31 -13.85
C GLY A 120 -14.26 6.80 -13.82
N VAL A 121 -12.99 7.19 -13.94
CA VAL A 121 -12.57 8.58 -13.98
C VAL A 121 -11.83 8.89 -15.29
N SER A 122 -11.94 10.14 -15.78
CA SER A 122 -11.16 10.61 -16.90
C SER A 122 -9.71 10.93 -16.49
N ASP A 123 -8.84 11.15 -17.47
CA ASP A 123 -7.45 11.54 -17.17
C ASP A 123 -7.39 12.91 -16.47
N GLU A 124 -8.27 13.83 -16.82
CA GLU A 124 -8.37 15.13 -16.14
C GLU A 124 -8.82 14.98 -14.70
N GLU A 125 -9.82 14.13 -14.46
CA GLU A 125 -10.28 13.82 -13.11
C GLU A 125 -9.20 13.13 -12.30
N LEU A 126 -8.44 12.21 -12.91
CA LEU A 126 -7.33 11.54 -12.24
C LEU A 126 -6.25 12.54 -11.81
N ALA A 127 -5.93 13.53 -12.64
CA ALA A 127 -4.98 14.58 -12.28
C ALA A 127 -5.44 15.37 -11.05
N ARG A 128 -6.73 15.65 -10.94
CA ARG A 128 -7.34 16.32 -9.77
C ARG A 128 -7.29 15.43 -8.53
N VAL A 129 -7.53 14.14 -8.69
CA VAL A 129 -7.44 13.15 -7.62
C VAL A 129 -6.02 13.09 -7.06
N LYS A 130 -5.02 12.98 -7.91
CA LYS A 130 -3.60 12.96 -7.50
C LYS A 130 -3.21 14.20 -6.72
N LYS A 131 -3.71 15.34 -7.13
CA LYS A 131 -3.41 16.62 -6.48
C LYS A 131 -4.10 16.75 -5.12
N HIS A 132 -5.28 16.17 -4.97
CA HIS A 132 -6.06 16.20 -3.73
C HIS A 132 -5.51 15.23 -2.70
N LEU A 133 -5.05 14.08 -3.11
CA LEU A 133 -4.45 13.06 -2.24
C LEU A 133 -2.94 13.30 -2.12
#